data_882f2d6344049c2e5cf090a09a8f7c3a
#
_entry.id   882f2d6344049c2e5cf090a09a8f7c3a
#
_cell.length_a   1.000
_cell.length_b   1.000
_cell.length_c   1.000
_cell.angle_alpha   90.00
_cell.angle_beta   90.00
_cell.angle_gamma   90.00
#
_symmetry.space_group_name_H-M   'P 1'
#
loop_
_entity.id
_entity.type
_entity.pdbx_description
1 polymer ?
#
loop_
_entity_poly.entity_id
_entity_poly.type
_entity_poly.pdbx_seq_one_letter_code
_entity_poly.pdbx_strand_id
1 'polypeptide(L)'
;MGGYSHLADNASSSNNSVVLDNSESMYVYGGLNNNMNEGSKTVAHNNTVTLKNGSSAMYVFGGAGVFANRNTINIQDSTVTAAISAGVGTSGEANNTVSISGKSVLNNAVIFGGMLHKTGNTLQMHTSGVTAGDIANFENLHFYLPNNIANGDTVLTLDGQAFGTPTDITGANIGVAVTGGKAALQPGDRITLINAELGLTADAKPVNNTSGMKGIQGVSLRYGFDLSTDPNNLYATVNKVETNPQTKSLSEGRLGGLAFVNQGADLLSNAGIAYALEAAQTEKHLFSVISGGNSRYKSGSHVDVKGVNLLAGASTKLPNSSGNLLLTGFFEAGWGNYDSFNSFADGDVKGNGDNRYYGAGILARQDFSNKFYTEGSIRAGKLENEFNATVSGKATHYKINKAYYGAHLGAGYLMPLGTGELDMYGKYLWTRQNGGKHTIAGDVFTFDDINSQRSKLGARYSHPLNESTTLKLGAAWEYEFDGKANASVHGLPIAAPSLKGHTGVAEAAIKITPVKNKDLSFELGVQGHTGKRQGVTGHVAVKYVF
;
A
#
# COMPACT_ATOMS: atom_id res chain seq x y z
N MET A 1 9.04 26.72 33.17
CA MET A 1 8.65 25.58 34.03
C MET A 1 7.22 25.19 33.72
N GLY A 2 6.97 23.90 33.46
CA GLY A 2 5.61 23.41 33.22
C GLY A 2 4.81 23.23 34.47
N GLY A 3 5.38 22.60 35.50
CA GLY A 3 4.76 22.41 36.82
C GLY A 3 5.80 22.52 37.89
N TYR A 4 5.43 23.12 39.01
CA TYR A 4 6.30 23.30 40.17
C TYR A 4 5.56 22.95 41.47
N SER A 5 6.21 22.18 42.32
CA SER A 5 5.72 21.89 43.67
C SER A 5 6.84 22.06 44.68
N HIS A 6 6.54 22.63 45.81
CA HIS A 6 7.52 22.96 46.84
C HIS A 6 7.19 22.26 48.15
N LEU A 7 8.14 21.46 48.67
CA LEU A 7 8.19 20.89 50.01
C LEU A 7 7.04 19.96 50.48
N ALA A 8 6.11 19.55 49.60
CA ALA A 8 5.10 18.55 49.96
C ALA A 8 5.63 17.12 49.71
N ASP A 9 5.49 16.21 50.69
CA ASP A 9 6.05 14.85 50.64
C ASP A 9 5.45 13.94 49.55
N ASN A 10 4.26 14.27 49.04
CA ASN A 10 3.54 13.50 48.01
C ASN A 10 3.15 14.37 46.80
N ALA A 11 3.93 15.40 46.48
CA ALA A 11 3.60 16.33 45.40
C ALA A 11 3.81 15.72 43.99
N SER A 12 3.00 16.16 43.06
CA SER A 12 3.12 15.78 41.64
C SER A 12 3.30 17.00 40.74
N SER A 13 4.32 16.96 39.88
CA SER A 13 4.55 17.93 38.78
C SER A 13 4.55 17.17 37.46
N SER A 14 3.40 16.59 37.10
CA SER A 14 3.26 15.63 35.98
C SER A 14 2.32 16.11 34.89
N ASN A 15 2.47 15.52 33.66
CA ASN A 15 1.64 15.79 32.48
C ASN A 15 1.74 17.24 31.98
N ASN A 16 2.87 17.90 32.19
CA ASN A 16 3.10 19.26 31.72
C ASN A 16 3.75 19.24 30.31
N SER A 17 3.49 20.31 29.55
CA SER A 17 4.16 20.57 28.27
C SER A 17 4.81 21.96 28.31
N VAL A 18 6.10 22.00 28.03
CA VAL A 18 6.90 23.22 27.96
C VAL A 18 7.51 23.33 26.58
N VAL A 19 7.30 24.45 25.90
CA VAL A 19 7.84 24.71 24.58
C VAL A 19 8.66 26.01 24.63
N LEU A 20 9.93 25.92 24.22
CA LEU A 20 10.73 27.06 23.83
C LEU A 20 10.70 27.13 22.30
N ASP A 21 10.29 28.26 21.77
CA ASP A 21 10.20 28.53 20.34
C ASP A 21 10.92 29.84 20.04
N ASN A 22 12.06 29.75 19.35
CA ASN A 22 12.93 30.89 19.07
C ASN A 22 13.21 31.73 20.34
N SER A 23 13.58 31.06 21.43
CA SER A 23 13.69 31.67 22.77
C SER A 23 14.90 31.14 23.53
N GLU A 24 15.38 31.90 24.50
CA GLU A 24 16.54 31.55 25.34
C GLU A 24 16.14 31.34 26.79
N SER A 25 16.82 30.39 27.46
CA SER A 25 16.62 30.14 28.90
C SER A 25 17.87 29.50 29.51
N MET A 26 18.19 29.84 30.76
CA MET A 26 19.26 29.14 31.47
C MET A 26 18.81 27.74 31.91
N TYR A 27 17.60 27.61 32.43
CA TYR A 27 17.03 26.35 32.91
C TYR A 27 15.63 26.11 32.34
N VAL A 28 15.36 24.92 31.86
CA VAL A 28 14.05 24.48 31.37
C VAL A 28 13.64 23.22 32.11
N TYR A 29 12.48 23.23 32.75
CA TYR A 29 11.92 22.08 33.45
C TYR A 29 10.51 21.74 32.92
N GLY A 30 10.28 20.50 32.56
CA GLY A 30 8.94 19.99 32.26
C GLY A 30 8.09 19.88 33.54
N GLY A 31 8.66 19.26 34.57
CA GLY A 31 8.07 19.23 35.91
C GLY A 31 9.16 19.25 36.99
N LEU A 32 8.97 20.04 38.04
CA LEU A 32 9.94 20.17 39.11
C LEU A 32 9.27 20.01 40.49
N ASN A 33 9.78 19.07 41.29
CA ASN A 33 9.51 18.95 42.71
C ASN A 33 10.83 19.14 43.46
N ASN A 34 10.87 20.11 44.35
CA ASN A 34 12.07 20.42 45.14
C ASN A 34 12.28 19.48 46.35
N ASN A 35 11.26 18.73 46.75
CA ASN A 35 11.42 17.77 47.83
C ASN A 35 11.86 16.42 47.29
N MET A 36 13.17 16.19 47.32
CA MET A 36 13.84 14.93 46.92
C MET A 36 14.44 14.21 48.12
N ASN A 37 13.98 14.52 49.35
CA ASN A 37 14.49 13.93 50.58
C ASN A 37 14.13 12.44 50.67
N GLU A 38 14.93 11.71 51.44
CA GLU A 38 14.66 10.31 51.78
C GLU A 38 13.29 10.18 52.49
N GLY A 39 12.44 9.25 52.02
CA GLY A 39 11.07 9.07 52.48
C GLY A 39 10.00 9.90 51.77
N SER A 40 10.35 10.92 51.00
CA SER A 40 9.41 11.63 50.12
C SER A 40 8.97 10.75 48.96
N LYS A 41 7.75 10.97 48.43
CA LYS A 41 7.16 10.26 47.27
C LYS A 41 6.78 11.22 46.16
N THR A 42 7.55 12.29 46.00
CA THR A 42 7.29 13.26 44.91
C THR A 42 7.49 12.67 43.54
N VAL A 43 6.62 13.01 42.60
CA VAL A 43 6.62 12.48 41.25
C VAL A 43 6.69 13.59 40.20
N ALA A 44 7.46 13.35 39.12
CA ALA A 44 7.52 14.20 37.96
C ALA A 44 7.44 13.30 36.72
N HIS A 45 6.22 12.94 36.31
CA HIS A 45 5.97 11.96 35.26
C HIS A 45 5.30 12.56 34.00
N ASN A 46 5.53 11.94 32.84
CA ASN A 46 4.85 12.24 31.57
C ASN A 46 4.98 13.72 31.16
N ASN A 47 6.04 14.39 31.54
CA ASN A 47 6.27 15.77 31.14
C ASN A 47 6.96 15.79 29.77
N THR A 48 6.65 16.80 28.96
CA THR A 48 7.27 17.02 27.65
C THR A 48 7.93 18.38 27.63
N VAL A 49 9.19 18.41 27.24
CA VAL A 49 9.94 19.66 26.95
C VAL A 49 10.30 19.66 25.48
N THR A 50 10.05 20.76 24.79
CA THR A 50 10.42 20.93 23.38
C THR A 50 11.16 22.25 23.19
N LEU A 51 12.38 22.18 22.67
CA LEU A 51 13.13 23.31 22.17
C LEU A 51 13.10 23.25 20.63
N LYS A 52 12.75 24.35 19.97
CA LYS A 52 12.66 24.40 18.51
C LYS A 52 12.98 25.79 17.95
N ASN A 53 13.21 25.83 16.61
CA ASN A 53 13.36 27.07 15.81
C ASN A 53 14.46 28.01 16.33
N GLY A 54 15.65 27.48 16.64
CA GLY A 54 16.78 28.29 17.10
C GLY A 54 16.76 28.62 18.58
N SER A 55 15.94 27.93 19.39
CA SER A 55 15.96 28.14 20.85
C SER A 55 17.28 27.71 21.48
N SER A 56 17.67 28.35 22.58
CA SER A 56 18.84 27.97 23.35
C SER A 56 18.57 27.78 24.83
N ALA A 57 19.26 26.80 25.43
CA ALA A 57 19.24 26.59 26.86
C ALA A 57 20.60 26.11 27.39
N MET A 58 20.91 26.39 28.65
CA MET A 58 22.08 25.81 29.30
C MET A 58 21.74 24.43 29.84
N TYR A 59 20.63 24.29 30.55
CA TYR A 59 20.16 23.04 31.18
C TYR A 59 18.71 22.74 30.79
N VAL A 60 18.44 21.49 30.42
CA VAL A 60 17.09 21.02 30.05
C VAL A 60 16.75 19.76 30.84
N PHE A 61 15.66 19.81 31.61
CA PHE A 61 15.19 18.71 32.46
C PHE A 61 13.75 18.33 32.09
N GLY A 62 13.51 17.05 31.77
CA GLY A 62 12.18 16.52 31.49
C GLY A 62 11.31 16.49 32.77
N GLY A 63 11.85 15.93 33.87
CA GLY A 63 11.21 15.92 35.17
C GLY A 63 12.23 15.78 36.29
N ALA A 64 11.96 16.41 37.44
CA ALA A 64 12.78 16.32 38.65
C ALA A 64 11.91 16.04 39.87
N GLY A 65 12.23 14.99 40.64
CA GLY A 65 11.48 14.52 41.84
C GLY A 65 12.07 13.22 42.35
N VAL A 66 11.50 12.62 43.40
CA VAL A 66 11.94 11.29 43.88
C VAL A 66 11.79 10.25 42.77
N PHE A 67 10.68 10.33 42.03
CA PHE A 67 10.41 9.51 40.84
C PHE A 67 10.22 10.41 39.61
N ALA A 68 11.05 10.23 38.56
CA ALA A 68 11.03 11.03 37.33
C ALA A 68 10.95 10.09 36.09
N ASN A 69 9.72 9.65 35.76
CA ASN A 69 9.52 8.60 34.77
C ASN A 69 8.71 9.09 33.55
N ARG A 70 8.93 8.47 32.39
CA ARG A 70 8.16 8.71 31.16
C ARG A 70 8.15 10.18 30.69
N ASN A 71 9.22 10.90 31.00
CA ASN A 71 9.39 12.26 30.51
C ASN A 71 10.04 12.26 29.13
N THR A 72 9.72 13.26 28.31
CA THR A 72 10.23 13.39 26.96
C THR A 72 10.88 14.77 26.77
N ILE A 73 12.08 14.80 26.23
CA ILE A 73 12.77 16.02 25.77
C ILE A 73 12.96 15.93 24.26
N ASN A 74 12.47 16.94 23.53
CA ASN A 74 12.67 17.09 22.10
C ASN A 74 13.54 18.32 21.84
N ILE A 75 14.71 18.13 21.24
CA ILE A 75 15.60 19.19 20.79
C ILE A 75 15.58 19.21 19.28
N GLN A 76 15.02 20.27 18.70
CA GLN A 76 14.89 20.42 17.25
C GLN A 76 15.44 21.78 16.82
N ASP A 77 16.43 21.78 15.92
CA ASP A 77 17.04 23.02 15.41
C ASP A 77 17.42 24.00 16.53
N SER A 78 18.00 23.50 17.64
CA SER A 78 18.18 24.26 18.89
C SER A 78 19.51 23.93 19.54
N THR A 79 19.94 24.77 20.50
CA THR A 79 21.23 24.68 21.16
C THR A 79 21.05 24.35 22.65
N VAL A 80 21.84 23.37 23.15
CA VAL A 80 21.99 23.14 24.61
C VAL A 80 23.48 23.04 24.92
N THR A 81 23.93 23.76 26.00
CA THR A 81 25.38 23.97 26.21
C THR A 81 25.96 23.28 27.44
N ALA A 82 25.15 22.72 28.36
CA ALA A 82 25.69 22.08 29.55
C ALA A 82 25.10 20.68 29.80
N ALA A 83 23.79 20.53 29.96
CA ALA A 83 23.21 19.21 30.18
C ALA A 83 21.75 19.11 29.72
N ILE A 84 21.40 17.88 29.27
CA ILE A 84 20.03 17.41 29.00
C ILE A 84 19.81 16.19 29.91
N SER A 85 18.77 16.20 30.76
CA SER A 85 18.39 15.01 31.53
C SER A 85 16.88 14.79 31.45
N ALA A 86 16.46 13.69 30.87
CA ALA A 86 15.03 13.40 30.76
C ALA A 86 14.39 13.04 32.13
N GLY A 87 15.16 12.49 33.07
CA GLY A 87 14.74 12.25 34.45
C GLY A 87 15.81 12.64 35.45
N VAL A 88 15.43 13.32 36.50
CA VAL A 88 16.27 13.58 37.69
C VAL A 88 15.52 13.05 38.90
N GLY A 89 15.89 11.85 39.36
CA GLY A 89 15.21 11.16 40.46
C GLY A 89 16.17 10.47 41.40
N THR A 90 15.80 10.38 42.69
CA THR A 90 16.61 9.69 43.70
C THR A 90 16.24 8.22 43.89
N SER A 91 15.03 7.81 43.42
CA SER A 91 14.51 6.44 43.60
C SER A 91 13.96 5.80 42.34
N GLY A 92 13.79 6.55 41.24
CA GLY A 92 13.32 5.98 39.98
C GLY A 92 13.34 6.97 38.82
N GLU A 93 13.97 6.55 37.71
CA GLU A 93 14.13 7.32 36.49
C GLU A 93 14.00 6.37 35.31
N ALA A 94 12.77 6.00 34.94
CA ALA A 94 12.53 4.97 33.95
C ALA A 94 11.68 5.44 32.76
N ASN A 95 11.93 4.82 31.60
CA ASN A 95 11.16 5.04 30.38
C ASN A 95 11.17 6.49 29.89
N ASN A 96 12.21 7.25 30.20
CA ASN A 96 12.37 8.61 29.71
C ASN A 96 12.95 8.62 28.29
N THR A 97 12.68 9.68 27.54
CA THR A 97 13.13 9.80 26.14
C THR A 97 13.81 11.14 25.90
N VAL A 98 14.97 11.12 25.25
CA VAL A 98 15.60 12.29 24.65
C VAL A 98 15.61 12.11 23.13
N SER A 99 15.08 13.07 22.38
CA SER A 99 15.00 13.06 20.93
C SER A 99 15.74 14.28 20.37
N ILE A 100 16.71 14.04 19.51
CA ILE A 100 17.54 15.07 18.86
C ILE A 100 17.27 15.06 17.35
N SER A 101 16.95 16.23 16.79
CA SER A 101 16.60 16.35 15.37
C SER A 101 17.03 17.70 14.78
N GLY A 102 17.01 17.79 13.46
CA GLY A 102 17.35 18.99 12.73
C GLY A 102 18.82 19.42 12.91
N LYS A 103 19.07 20.71 12.89
CA LYS A 103 20.43 21.31 13.06
C LYS A 103 20.70 21.65 14.52
N SER A 104 20.53 20.68 15.41
CA SER A 104 20.75 20.88 16.84
C SER A 104 22.24 20.90 17.21
N VAL A 105 22.63 21.81 18.12
CA VAL A 105 24.01 22.02 18.58
C VAL A 105 24.08 21.68 20.07
N LEU A 106 24.89 20.68 20.43
CA LEU A 106 24.97 20.17 21.79
C LEU A 106 26.43 20.12 22.32
N ASN A 107 27.28 20.99 21.79
CA ASN A 107 28.69 21.04 22.15
C ASN A 107 28.88 21.08 23.68
N ASN A 108 29.68 20.16 24.22
CA ASN A 108 29.95 19.95 25.64
C ASN A 108 28.72 19.54 26.51
N ALA A 109 27.51 19.47 25.96
CA ALA A 109 26.35 19.04 26.73
C ALA A 109 26.38 17.53 26.98
N VAL A 110 26.20 17.11 28.23
CA VAL A 110 25.98 15.69 28.56
C VAL A 110 24.49 15.37 28.41
N ILE A 111 24.21 14.21 27.79
CA ILE A 111 22.84 13.75 27.57
C ILE A 111 22.58 12.56 28.49
N PHE A 112 21.64 12.69 29.43
CA PHE A 112 21.22 11.66 30.36
C PHE A 112 19.80 11.16 30.03
N GLY A 113 19.61 9.85 29.99
CA GLY A 113 18.28 9.24 30.04
C GLY A 113 17.63 9.40 31.40
N GLY A 114 18.41 9.15 32.45
CA GLY A 114 18.19 9.46 33.85
C GLY A 114 19.52 9.74 34.54
N MET A 115 19.55 10.48 35.63
CA MET A 115 20.81 10.82 36.32
C MET A 115 21.49 9.59 36.95
N LEU A 116 20.71 8.64 37.45
CA LEU A 116 21.19 7.47 38.21
C LEU A 116 20.82 6.12 37.57
N HIS A 117 19.74 6.02 36.81
CA HIS A 117 19.18 4.76 36.33
C HIS A 117 18.98 4.77 34.83
N LYS A 118 19.21 3.61 34.17
CA LYS A 118 19.08 3.46 32.70
C LYS A 118 17.77 2.80 32.24
N THR A 119 16.96 2.22 33.14
CA THR A 119 15.84 1.34 32.81
C THR A 119 14.82 1.96 31.87
N GLY A 120 14.68 1.40 30.67
CA GLY A 120 13.75 1.84 29.62
C GLY A 120 14.07 3.22 29.03
N ASN A 121 15.10 3.91 29.48
CA ASN A 121 15.46 5.23 28.95
C ASN A 121 15.97 5.12 27.51
N THR A 122 15.53 6.03 26.65
CA THR A 122 15.77 5.97 25.20
C THR A 122 16.39 7.27 24.68
N LEU A 123 17.49 7.16 23.96
CA LEU A 123 18.03 8.22 23.11
C LEU A 123 17.57 7.99 21.67
N GLN A 124 17.01 9.02 21.04
CA GLN A 124 16.57 8.99 19.64
C GLN A 124 17.34 10.05 18.84
N MET A 125 18.16 9.60 17.88
CA MET A 125 18.91 10.46 16.98
C MET A 125 18.19 10.48 15.62
N HIS A 126 17.61 11.63 15.24
CA HIS A 126 16.91 11.83 13.96
C HIS A 126 17.70 12.71 12.97
N THR A 127 18.98 12.95 13.26
CA THR A 127 19.89 13.75 12.44
C THR A 127 21.31 13.19 12.56
N SER A 128 22.22 13.66 11.73
CA SER A 128 23.64 13.31 11.75
C SER A 128 24.52 14.54 11.96
N GLY A 129 25.80 14.32 12.31
CA GLY A 129 26.78 15.39 12.51
C GLY A 129 26.60 16.14 13.82
N VAL A 130 25.99 15.54 14.83
CA VAL A 130 25.84 16.13 16.18
C VAL A 130 27.09 15.84 17.01
N THR A 131 27.61 16.86 17.70
CA THR A 131 28.66 16.71 18.74
C THR A 131 28.04 16.99 20.11
N ALA A 132 28.33 16.13 21.10
CA ALA A 132 27.91 16.28 22.48
C ALA A 132 29.08 15.94 23.43
N GLY A 133 28.99 16.34 24.69
CA GLY A 133 30.01 16.05 25.70
C GLY A 133 30.08 14.56 26.02
N ASP A 134 28.95 13.95 26.30
CA ASP A 134 28.83 12.50 26.56
C ASP A 134 27.35 12.06 26.57
N ILE A 135 27.11 10.73 26.63
CA ILE A 135 25.80 10.14 26.86
C ILE A 135 25.85 9.17 28.05
N ALA A 136 24.81 9.14 28.89
CA ALA A 136 24.75 8.22 30.02
C ALA A 136 23.33 7.75 30.33
N ASN A 137 23.23 6.56 30.94
CA ASN A 137 22.01 5.97 31.48
C ASN A 137 20.87 5.78 30.44
N PHE A 138 21.24 5.28 29.27
CA PHE A 138 20.30 4.81 28.26
C PHE A 138 20.30 3.28 28.16
N GLU A 139 19.12 2.67 28.15
CA GLU A 139 18.94 1.27 27.82
C GLU A 139 18.72 1.09 26.32
N ASN A 140 18.14 2.10 25.65
CA ASN A 140 17.86 2.04 24.23
C ASN A 140 18.53 3.21 23.47
N LEU A 141 19.26 2.89 22.41
CA LEU A 141 19.89 3.84 21.49
C LEU A 141 19.28 3.66 20.10
N HIS A 142 18.42 4.58 19.68
CA HIS A 142 17.69 4.51 18.42
C HIS A 142 18.22 5.54 17.42
N PHE A 143 18.82 5.08 16.34
CA PHE A 143 19.36 5.91 15.26
C PHE A 143 18.40 5.90 14.06
N TYR A 144 17.70 7.00 13.87
CA TYR A 144 16.80 7.26 12.75
C TYR A 144 17.57 8.02 11.67
N LEU A 145 18.25 7.29 10.78
CA LEU A 145 19.11 7.86 9.76
C LEU A 145 18.30 8.68 8.74
N PRO A 146 18.64 9.95 8.49
CA PRO A 146 17.91 10.80 7.55
C PRO A 146 18.20 10.40 6.09
N ASN A 147 17.35 10.83 5.16
CA ASN A 147 17.48 10.50 3.73
C ASN A 147 18.79 10.99 3.08
N ASN A 148 19.41 12.02 3.63
CA ASN A 148 20.65 12.59 3.14
C ASN A 148 21.90 11.93 3.74
N ILE A 149 21.74 10.92 4.59
CA ILE A 149 22.88 10.16 5.14
C ILE A 149 23.69 9.49 4.02
N ALA A 150 24.99 9.52 4.12
CA ALA A 150 25.92 8.98 3.13
C ALA A 150 26.98 8.07 3.76
N ASN A 151 27.65 7.28 2.92
CA ASN A 151 28.77 6.45 3.35
C ASN A 151 29.87 7.31 4.01
N GLY A 152 30.31 6.91 5.19
CA GLY A 152 31.34 7.59 5.99
C GLY A 152 30.81 8.67 6.93
N ASP A 153 29.52 9.01 6.88
CA ASP A 153 28.94 10.00 7.81
C ASP A 153 28.99 9.51 9.26
N THR A 154 29.12 10.48 10.18
CA THR A 154 29.01 10.26 11.62
C THR A 154 27.69 10.85 12.13
N VAL A 155 26.94 10.08 12.93
CA VAL A 155 25.69 10.53 13.52
C VAL A 155 25.94 11.35 14.79
N LEU A 156 26.70 10.78 15.74
CA LEU A 156 26.99 11.40 17.02
C LEU A 156 28.49 11.30 17.35
N THR A 157 29.12 12.44 17.59
CA THR A 157 30.47 12.55 18.15
C THR A 157 30.39 12.91 19.63
N LEU A 158 31.11 12.17 20.47
CA LEU A 158 31.24 12.41 21.90
C LEU A 158 32.67 12.86 22.18
N ASP A 159 32.84 14.13 22.57
CA ASP A 159 34.17 14.70 22.81
C ASP A 159 34.76 14.31 24.19
N GLY A 160 33.96 13.67 25.05
CA GLY A 160 34.36 13.09 26.32
C GLY A 160 34.76 14.11 27.40
N GLN A 161 34.69 15.41 27.11
CA GLN A 161 35.22 16.44 28.02
C GLN A 161 34.47 16.50 29.35
N ALA A 162 33.25 15.96 29.39
CA ALA A 162 32.40 16.06 30.58
C ALA A 162 32.86 15.13 31.75
N PHE A 163 33.27 13.89 31.43
CA PHE A 163 33.65 12.90 32.45
C PHE A 163 35.12 12.52 32.43
N GLY A 164 35.79 12.75 31.30
CA GLY A 164 37.20 12.36 31.11
C GLY A 164 37.44 10.85 31.12
N THR A 165 36.42 10.05 30.84
CA THR A 165 36.45 8.58 30.80
C THR A 165 35.78 8.09 29.51
N PRO A 166 36.06 6.84 29.07
CA PRO A 166 35.37 6.22 27.97
C PRO A 166 33.85 6.18 28.17
N THR A 167 33.09 6.46 27.12
CA THR A 167 31.62 6.32 27.12
C THR A 167 31.23 4.85 27.21
N ASP A 168 30.36 4.47 28.15
CA ASP A 168 29.89 3.10 28.32
C ASP A 168 28.44 2.91 27.84
N ILE A 169 28.29 2.09 26.79
CA ILE A 169 27.00 1.67 26.23
C ILE A 169 26.76 0.16 26.36
N THR A 170 27.49 -0.51 27.27
CA THR A 170 27.35 -1.95 27.50
C THR A 170 25.93 -2.34 27.87
N GLY A 171 25.40 -3.36 27.18
CA GLY A 171 24.04 -3.87 27.34
C GLY A 171 22.96 -2.95 26.81
N ALA A 172 23.29 -1.91 26.05
CA ALA A 172 22.28 -1.08 25.38
C ALA A 172 21.66 -1.80 24.17
N ASN A 173 20.35 -1.69 24.03
CA ASN A 173 19.62 -2.11 22.83
C ASN A 173 19.83 -1.07 21.72
N ILE A 174 20.53 -1.44 20.65
CA ILE A 174 20.85 -0.52 19.55
C ILE A 174 19.92 -0.78 18.38
N GLY A 175 19.16 0.22 17.96
CA GLY A 175 18.30 0.17 16.79
C GLY A 175 18.74 1.17 15.73
N VAL A 176 18.85 0.71 14.47
CA VAL A 176 19.26 1.54 13.33
C VAL A 176 18.32 1.30 12.15
N ALA A 177 17.76 2.37 11.61
CA ALA A 177 16.95 2.32 10.40
C ALA A 177 16.98 3.65 9.65
N VAL A 178 16.77 3.63 8.34
CA VAL A 178 16.56 4.84 7.53
C VAL A 178 15.13 5.32 7.66
N THR A 179 14.93 6.61 7.87
CA THR A 179 13.60 7.25 7.88
C THR A 179 13.32 7.93 6.55
N GLY A 180 12.07 7.81 6.06
CA GLY A 180 11.68 8.40 4.79
C GLY A 180 11.86 7.45 3.60
N GLY A 181 12.03 8.00 2.40
CA GLY A 181 12.08 7.25 1.16
C GLY A 181 13.43 6.60 0.89
N LYS A 182 14.21 7.23 0.02
CA LYS A 182 15.51 6.72 -0.41
C LYS A 182 16.64 7.44 0.31
N ALA A 183 17.60 6.69 0.90
CA ALA A 183 18.92 7.19 1.21
C ALA A 183 19.92 6.83 0.08
N ALA A 184 21.04 7.54 0.03
CA ALA A 184 22.10 7.28 -0.98
C ALA A 184 22.95 6.04 -0.65
N LEU A 185 22.52 5.21 0.30
CA LEU A 185 23.26 4.06 0.81
C LEU A 185 23.16 2.83 -0.10
N GLN A 186 24.26 2.10 -0.21
CA GLN A 186 24.40 0.84 -0.93
C GLN A 186 24.89 -0.27 0.02
N PRO A 187 24.66 -1.55 -0.28
CA PRO A 187 25.27 -2.64 0.47
C PRO A 187 26.80 -2.48 0.53
N GLY A 188 27.35 -2.55 1.74
CA GLY A 188 28.77 -2.30 2.04
C GLY A 188 29.07 -0.90 2.57
N ASP A 189 28.19 0.08 2.40
CA ASP A 189 28.36 1.40 2.99
C ASP A 189 28.34 1.35 4.52
N ARG A 190 29.17 2.19 5.14
CA ARG A 190 29.38 2.21 6.58
C ARG A 190 29.10 3.58 7.16
N ILE A 191 28.29 3.65 8.20
CA ILE A 191 27.97 4.86 8.96
C ILE A 191 28.53 4.70 10.37
N THR A 192 29.17 5.75 10.90
CA THR A 192 29.57 5.83 12.29
C THR A 192 28.38 6.33 13.12
N LEU A 193 27.79 5.47 13.94
CA LEU A 193 26.66 5.83 14.80
C LEU A 193 27.11 6.66 15.99
N ILE A 194 28.22 6.24 16.62
CA ILE A 194 28.89 6.95 17.71
C ILE A 194 30.40 6.95 17.41
N ASN A 195 31.01 8.13 17.51
CA ASN A 195 32.44 8.29 17.63
C ASN A 195 32.72 8.90 19.02
N ALA A 196 33.36 8.15 19.92
CA ALA A 196 33.71 8.60 21.27
C ALA A 196 35.23 8.85 21.34
N GLU A 197 35.64 10.12 21.45
CA GLU A 197 37.05 10.52 21.34
C GLU A 197 37.93 9.94 22.45
N LEU A 198 37.38 9.78 23.67
CA LEU A 198 38.07 9.19 24.81
C LEU A 198 37.90 7.68 24.94
N GLY A 199 37.27 7.04 23.96
CA GLY A 199 37.01 5.61 23.91
C GLY A 199 35.54 5.23 24.14
N LEU A 200 35.20 4.03 23.65
CA LEU A 200 33.86 3.45 23.72
C LEU A 200 33.94 2.05 24.34
N THR A 201 33.17 1.84 25.40
CA THR A 201 32.92 0.51 25.96
C THR A 201 31.55 0.04 25.49
N ALA A 202 31.49 -1.11 24.84
CA ALA A 202 30.28 -1.66 24.24
C ALA A 202 30.35 -3.20 24.21
N ASP A 203 29.23 -3.85 23.94
CA ASP A 203 29.18 -5.30 23.70
C ASP A 203 30.02 -5.68 22.48
N ALA A 204 30.75 -6.80 22.56
CA ALA A 204 31.66 -7.24 21.49
C ALA A 204 30.94 -7.60 20.17
N LYS A 205 29.64 -7.91 20.22
CA LYS A 205 28.80 -8.25 19.06
C LYS A 205 27.43 -7.59 19.19
N PRO A 206 27.35 -6.28 18.97
CA PRO A 206 26.07 -5.60 19.01
C PRO A 206 25.16 -6.08 17.87
N VAL A 207 23.86 -6.17 18.12
CA VAL A 207 22.86 -6.61 17.14
C VAL A 207 21.88 -5.47 16.88
N ASN A 208 21.56 -5.24 15.62
CA ASN A 208 20.53 -4.26 15.27
C ASN A 208 19.14 -4.73 15.72
N ASN A 209 18.56 -4.03 16.68
CA ASN A 209 17.22 -4.29 17.22
C ASN A 209 16.31 -3.08 17.01
N THR A 210 15.46 -3.14 16.00
CA THR A 210 14.50 -2.07 15.69
C THR A 210 13.18 -2.16 16.47
N SER A 211 13.08 -3.06 17.44
CA SER A 211 11.91 -3.19 18.31
C SER A 211 11.65 -1.89 19.07
N GLY A 212 10.42 -1.40 19.04
CA GLY A 212 10.06 -0.12 19.67
C GLY A 212 10.32 1.13 18.83
N MET A 213 11.09 1.06 17.75
CA MET A 213 11.24 2.16 16.80
C MET A 213 9.96 2.32 15.94
N LYS A 214 9.55 3.57 15.69
CA LYS A 214 8.35 3.89 14.87
C LYS A 214 8.74 4.76 13.68
N GLY A 215 8.03 4.59 12.55
CA GLY A 215 8.26 5.41 11.36
C GLY A 215 9.60 5.16 10.66
N ILE A 216 10.23 4.03 10.95
CA ILE A 216 11.57 3.67 10.48
C ILE A 216 11.65 3.19 9.04
N GLN A 217 10.52 2.96 8.41
CA GLN A 217 10.51 2.46 7.03
C GLN A 217 9.91 3.52 6.11
N GLY A 218 10.58 3.72 4.98
CA GLY A 218 9.96 4.39 3.86
C GLY A 218 8.84 3.54 3.27
N VAL A 219 7.94 4.15 2.52
CA VAL A 219 6.95 3.39 1.75
C VAL A 219 7.63 2.45 0.78
N SER A 220 8.76 2.85 0.19
CA SER A 220 9.41 2.18 -0.93
C SER A 220 10.51 1.19 -0.55
N LEU A 221 11.42 1.56 0.35
CA LEU A 221 12.65 0.81 0.64
C LEU A 221 12.79 0.46 2.11
N ARG A 222 13.49 -0.65 2.35
CA ARG A 222 14.03 -1.10 3.65
C ARG A 222 15.53 -1.24 3.56
N TYR A 223 16.19 -0.89 4.64
CA TYR A 223 17.62 -1.06 4.83
C TYR A 223 17.89 -2.03 5.98
N GLY A 224 18.77 -2.98 5.75
CA GLY A 224 19.33 -3.84 6.80
C GLY A 224 20.71 -3.36 7.18
N PHE A 225 21.08 -3.47 8.47
CA PHE A 225 22.37 -3.06 9.00
C PHE A 225 22.97 -4.14 9.89
N ASP A 226 24.26 -4.39 9.72
CA ASP A 226 25.10 -5.12 10.65
C ASP A 226 25.83 -4.11 11.54
N LEU A 227 25.89 -4.37 12.84
CA LEU A 227 26.59 -3.51 13.79
C LEU A 227 27.97 -4.06 14.10
N SER A 228 28.93 -3.17 14.33
CA SER A 228 30.28 -3.51 14.78
C SER A 228 30.88 -2.39 15.60
N THR A 229 31.86 -2.71 16.44
CA THR A 229 32.56 -1.75 17.29
C THR A 229 34.07 -1.83 17.10
N ASP A 230 34.75 -0.73 17.37
CA ASP A 230 36.18 -0.64 17.66
C ASP A 230 36.38 0.15 18.98
N PRO A 231 37.60 0.41 19.45
CA PRO A 231 37.83 1.09 20.74
C PRO A 231 37.19 2.48 20.88
N ASN A 232 36.86 3.13 19.79
CA ASN A 232 36.28 4.49 19.78
C ASN A 232 34.92 4.58 19.11
N ASN A 233 34.51 3.56 18.33
CA ASN A 233 33.35 3.75 17.45
C ASN A 233 32.35 2.60 17.54
N LEU A 234 31.08 2.97 17.36
CA LEU A 234 29.99 2.08 17.02
C LEU A 234 29.60 2.34 15.55
N TYR A 235 29.57 1.30 14.74
CA TYR A 235 29.27 1.37 13.32
C TYR A 235 28.02 0.62 12.93
N ALA A 236 27.36 1.12 11.88
CA ALA A 236 26.35 0.40 11.11
C ALA A 236 26.83 0.22 9.67
N THR A 237 26.94 -1.01 9.22
CA THR A 237 27.27 -1.35 7.82
C THR A 237 26.01 -1.84 7.12
N VAL A 238 25.68 -1.26 5.98
CA VAL A 238 24.52 -1.67 5.18
C VAL A 238 24.75 -3.08 4.64
N ASN A 239 23.97 -4.04 5.08
CA ASN A 239 24.05 -5.42 4.59
C ASN A 239 23.01 -5.70 3.50
N LYS A 240 21.92 -4.91 3.43
CA LYS A 240 20.80 -5.13 2.52
C LYS A 240 20.07 -3.83 2.20
N VAL A 241 19.68 -3.69 0.91
CA VAL A 241 18.70 -2.70 0.45
C VAL A 241 17.66 -3.43 -0.37
N GLU A 242 16.40 -3.37 0.02
CA GLU A 242 15.31 -4.06 -0.65
C GLU A 242 14.04 -3.22 -0.72
N THR A 243 13.14 -3.59 -1.62
CA THR A 243 11.80 -2.98 -1.67
C THR A 243 11.00 -3.38 -0.44
N ASN A 244 10.27 -2.44 0.14
CA ASN A 244 9.33 -2.74 1.21
C ASN A 244 8.24 -3.71 0.69
N PRO A 245 8.07 -4.90 1.29
CA PRO A 245 7.08 -5.89 0.84
C PRO A 245 5.65 -5.34 0.75
N GLN A 246 5.28 -4.39 1.60
CA GLN A 246 3.96 -3.77 1.60
C GLN A 246 3.67 -2.96 0.32
N THR A 247 4.69 -2.60 -0.48
CA THR A 247 4.52 -1.94 -1.78
C THR A 247 3.79 -2.80 -2.82
N LYS A 248 3.73 -4.13 -2.62
CA LYS A 248 2.92 -5.04 -3.43
C LYS A 248 1.46 -4.59 -3.52
N SER A 249 0.92 -4.01 -2.44
CA SER A 249 -0.46 -3.50 -2.39
C SER A 249 -0.73 -2.41 -3.43
N LEU A 250 0.29 -1.59 -3.79
CA LEU A 250 0.18 -0.57 -4.83
C LEU A 250 -0.07 -1.19 -6.22
N SER A 251 0.60 -2.30 -6.53
CA SER A 251 0.39 -3.05 -7.77
C SER A 251 -0.96 -3.76 -7.81
N GLU A 252 -1.51 -4.16 -6.66
CA GLU A 252 -2.85 -4.77 -6.58
C GLU A 252 -3.97 -3.80 -6.91
N GLY A 253 -3.83 -2.52 -6.59
CA GLY A 253 -4.78 -1.52 -7.02
C GLY A 253 -4.93 -1.49 -8.55
N ARG A 254 -3.83 -1.58 -9.29
CA ARG A 254 -3.86 -1.67 -10.75
C ARG A 254 -4.47 -2.97 -11.27
N LEU A 255 -4.25 -4.07 -10.55
CA LEU A 255 -4.85 -5.36 -10.88
C LEU A 255 -6.38 -5.31 -10.75
N GLY A 256 -6.91 -4.59 -9.75
CA GLY A 256 -8.35 -4.31 -9.61
C GLY A 256 -8.93 -3.59 -10.84
N GLY A 257 -8.22 -2.62 -11.39
CA GLY A 257 -8.59 -1.92 -12.62
C GLY A 257 -8.64 -2.86 -13.84
N LEU A 258 -7.59 -3.68 -14.05
CA LEU A 258 -7.56 -4.68 -15.13
C LEU A 258 -8.70 -5.69 -14.99
N ALA A 259 -8.92 -6.22 -13.79
CA ALA A 259 -9.99 -7.18 -13.51
C ALA A 259 -11.37 -6.58 -13.84
N PHE A 260 -11.57 -5.30 -13.59
CA PHE A 260 -12.81 -4.61 -13.92
C PHE A 260 -13.01 -4.44 -15.44
N VAL A 261 -11.97 -4.03 -16.18
CA VAL A 261 -12.02 -3.98 -17.66
C VAL A 261 -12.23 -5.38 -18.28
N ASN A 262 -11.70 -6.43 -17.65
CA ASN A 262 -11.95 -7.82 -18.06
C ASN A 262 -13.41 -8.23 -17.89
N GLN A 263 -14.13 -7.73 -16.89
CA GLN A 263 -15.58 -7.95 -16.76
C GLN A 263 -16.36 -7.32 -17.94
N GLY A 264 -15.91 -6.17 -18.46
CA GLY A 264 -16.44 -5.59 -19.69
C GLY A 264 -16.17 -6.46 -20.92
N ALA A 265 -14.98 -7.08 -21.03
CA ALA A 265 -14.68 -8.06 -22.08
C ALA A 265 -15.57 -9.31 -22.01
N ASP A 266 -15.88 -9.77 -20.79
CA ASP A 266 -16.80 -10.89 -20.58
C ASP A 266 -18.22 -10.53 -21.02
N LEU A 267 -18.68 -9.31 -20.71
CA LEU A 267 -19.98 -8.80 -21.15
C LEU A 267 -20.05 -8.77 -22.69
N LEU A 268 -19.04 -8.20 -23.34
CA LEU A 268 -18.96 -8.12 -24.81
C LEU A 268 -19.01 -9.51 -25.46
N SER A 269 -18.13 -10.41 -25.03
CA SER A 269 -17.95 -11.74 -25.63
C SER A 269 -19.06 -12.75 -25.32
N ASN A 270 -20.00 -12.43 -24.45
CA ASN A 270 -21.16 -13.25 -24.08
C ASN A 270 -22.48 -12.58 -24.47
N ALA A 271 -23.11 -11.86 -23.56
CA ALA A 271 -24.41 -11.24 -23.81
C ALA A 271 -24.34 -10.17 -24.92
N GLY A 272 -23.23 -9.43 -25.05
CA GLY A 272 -23.03 -8.43 -26.08
C GLY A 272 -23.17 -9.00 -27.49
N ILE A 273 -22.49 -10.12 -27.80
CA ILE A 273 -22.62 -10.78 -29.11
C ILE A 273 -24.05 -11.31 -29.34
N ALA A 274 -24.65 -11.93 -28.35
CA ALA A 274 -26.01 -12.46 -28.46
C ALA A 274 -27.02 -11.36 -28.83
N TYR A 275 -26.92 -10.21 -28.18
CA TYR A 275 -27.81 -9.08 -28.44
C TYR A 275 -27.45 -8.32 -29.73
N ALA A 276 -26.18 -8.29 -30.12
CA ALA A 276 -25.78 -7.78 -31.42
C ALA A 276 -26.38 -8.59 -32.57
N LEU A 277 -26.41 -9.93 -32.48
CA LEU A 277 -27.05 -10.83 -33.45
C LEU A 277 -28.56 -10.59 -33.55
N GLU A 278 -29.24 -10.37 -32.44
CA GLU A 278 -30.66 -10.08 -32.39
C GLU A 278 -30.97 -8.69 -32.98
N ALA A 279 -30.17 -7.68 -32.61
CA ALA A 279 -30.32 -6.32 -33.11
C ALA A 279 -30.16 -6.27 -34.64
N ALA A 280 -29.24 -7.03 -35.19
CA ALA A 280 -29.01 -7.11 -36.65
C ALA A 280 -30.19 -7.68 -37.46
N GLN A 281 -31.21 -8.24 -36.79
CA GLN A 281 -32.46 -8.72 -37.41
C GLN A 281 -33.59 -7.68 -37.35
N THR A 282 -33.35 -6.50 -36.77
CA THR A 282 -34.31 -5.43 -36.62
C THR A 282 -34.05 -4.27 -37.57
N GLU A 283 -35.03 -3.40 -37.85
CA GLU A 283 -34.86 -2.26 -38.75
C GLU A 283 -33.88 -1.19 -38.22
N LYS A 284 -33.75 -1.04 -36.91
CA LYS A 284 -32.93 0.02 -36.29
C LYS A 284 -31.57 -0.45 -35.82
N HIS A 285 -31.35 -1.76 -35.75
CA HIS A 285 -30.05 -2.37 -35.52
C HIS A 285 -29.37 -2.03 -34.14
N LEU A 286 -30.09 -1.50 -33.14
CA LEU A 286 -29.55 -1.03 -31.87
C LEU A 286 -29.74 -2.06 -30.74
N PHE A 287 -28.74 -2.13 -29.83
CA PHE A 287 -28.83 -2.93 -28.61
C PHE A 287 -28.12 -2.25 -27.44
N SER A 288 -28.51 -2.62 -26.22
CA SER A 288 -27.81 -2.28 -24.99
C SER A 288 -27.87 -3.44 -24.01
N VAL A 289 -26.76 -3.67 -23.30
CA VAL A 289 -26.61 -4.68 -22.27
C VAL A 289 -25.91 -4.07 -21.06
N ILE A 290 -26.42 -4.33 -19.87
CA ILE A 290 -25.83 -3.91 -18.62
C ILE A 290 -25.48 -5.17 -17.80
N SER A 291 -24.31 -5.22 -17.22
CA SER A 291 -23.92 -6.23 -16.24
C SER A 291 -23.40 -5.60 -14.97
N GLY A 292 -23.60 -6.29 -13.85
CA GLY A 292 -23.04 -5.89 -12.57
C GLY A 292 -22.75 -7.09 -11.69
N GLY A 293 -21.93 -6.92 -10.69
CA GLY A 293 -21.62 -8.02 -9.79
C GLY A 293 -20.48 -7.73 -8.82
N ASN A 294 -20.17 -8.76 -8.06
CA ASN A 294 -19.07 -8.78 -7.13
C ASN A 294 -18.18 -10.00 -7.41
N SER A 295 -16.89 -9.78 -7.57
CA SER A 295 -15.93 -10.83 -7.83
C SER A 295 -14.67 -10.65 -6.99
N ARG A 296 -14.27 -11.70 -6.29
CA ARG A 296 -12.98 -11.81 -5.61
C ARG A 296 -11.95 -12.46 -6.52
N TYR A 297 -10.80 -11.81 -6.67
CA TYR A 297 -9.66 -12.33 -7.40
C TYR A 297 -8.53 -12.65 -6.42
N LYS A 298 -8.07 -13.90 -6.41
CA LYS A 298 -6.94 -14.34 -5.58
C LYS A 298 -5.63 -13.88 -6.24
N SER A 299 -4.96 -12.91 -5.64
CA SER A 299 -3.74 -12.27 -6.19
C SER A 299 -2.46 -12.61 -5.41
N GLY A 300 -2.55 -13.58 -4.49
CA GLY A 300 -1.55 -13.89 -3.46
C GLY A 300 -1.97 -13.39 -2.07
N SER A 301 -2.95 -12.51 -2.03
CA SER A 301 -4.01 -12.22 -1.07
C SER A 301 -5.32 -12.21 -1.83
N HIS A 302 -6.07 -11.09 -1.83
CA HIS A 302 -7.23 -10.94 -2.70
C HIS A 302 -7.56 -9.49 -3.03
N VAL A 303 -8.24 -9.33 -4.16
CA VAL A 303 -8.87 -8.08 -4.59
C VAL A 303 -10.34 -8.36 -4.87
N ASP A 304 -11.23 -7.66 -4.18
CA ASP A 304 -12.69 -7.71 -4.37
C ASP A 304 -13.10 -6.58 -5.30
N VAL A 305 -13.69 -6.89 -6.44
CA VAL A 305 -14.09 -5.91 -7.46
C VAL A 305 -15.60 -5.92 -7.60
N LYS A 306 -16.23 -4.76 -7.44
CA LYS A 306 -17.67 -4.54 -7.56
C LYS A 306 -17.94 -3.45 -8.58
N GLY A 307 -18.98 -3.60 -9.39
CA GLY A 307 -19.33 -2.53 -10.32
C GLY A 307 -20.38 -2.91 -11.34
N VAL A 308 -20.62 -1.95 -12.21
CA VAL A 308 -21.58 -2.05 -13.32
C VAL A 308 -20.87 -1.75 -14.63
N ASN A 309 -21.11 -2.56 -15.64
CA ASN A 309 -20.61 -2.41 -17.01
C ASN A 309 -21.78 -2.21 -17.95
N LEU A 310 -21.65 -1.27 -18.88
CA LEU A 310 -22.58 -0.95 -19.94
C LEU A 310 -21.94 -1.24 -21.28
N LEU A 311 -22.66 -1.87 -22.17
CA LEU A 311 -22.32 -2.04 -23.58
C LEU A 311 -23.53 -1.59 -24.40
N ALA A 312 -23.31 -0.70 -25.38
CA ALA A 312 -24.34 -0.25 -26.31
C ALA A 312 -23.76 -0.18 -27.73
N GLY A 313 -24.54 -0.56 -28.72
CA GLY A 313 -24.02 -0.60 -30.07
C GLY A 313 -25.08 -0.73 -31.14
N ALA A 314 -24.59 -0.70 -32.39
CA ALA A 314 -25.37 -0.93 -33.58
C ALA A 314 -24.77 -2.09 -34.40
N SER A 315 -25.63 -2.96 -34.93
CA SER A 315 -25.24 -4.17 -35.62
C SER A 315 -25.94 -4.31 -36.96
N THR A 316 -25.23 -4.80 -37.96
CA THR A 316 -25.82 -5.15 -39.27
C THR A 316 -25.45 -6.57 -39.66
N LYS A 317 -26.32 -7.23 -40.40
CA LYS A 317 -26.12 -8.59 -40.90
C LYS A 317 -26.04 -8.57 -42.43
N LEU A 318 -24.96 -9.06 -42.95
CA LEU A 318 -24.66 -9.10 -44.39
C LEU A 318 -24.63 -10.56 -44.85
N PRO A 319 -25.60 -11.01 -45.65
CA PRO A 319 -25.56 -12.32 -46.28
C PRO A 319 -24.38 -12.44 -47.23
N ASN A 320 -23.72 -13.61 -47.26
CA ASN A 320 -22.65 -13.93 -48.17
C ASN A 320 -22.71 -15.40 -48.60
N SER A 321 -21.84 -15.82 -49.51
CA SER A 321 -21.80 -17.19 -50.07
C SER A 321 -21.56 -18.28 -49.01
N SER A 322 -20.95 -17.94 -47.87
CA SER A 322 -20.64 -18.87 -46.79
C SER A 322 -21.69 -18.89 -45.67
N GLY A 323 -22.62 -17.90 -45.67
CA GLY A 323 -23.63 -17.76 -44.62
C GLY A 323 -23.94 -16.28 -44.32
N ASN A 324 -23.76 -15.84 -43.09
CA ASN A 324 -24.07 -14.47 -42.66
C ASN A 324 -22.92 -13.84 -41.86
N LEU A 325 -22.50 -12.65 -42.25
CA LEU A 325 -21.55 -11.84 -41.53
C LEU A 325 -22.27 -10.79 -40.68
N LEU A 326 -22.10 -10.84 -39.36
CA LEU A 326 -22.46 -9.77 -38.44
C LEU A 326 -21.32 -8.77 -38.35
N LEU A 327 -21.62 -7.48 -38.48
CA LEU A 327 -20.71 -6.39 -38.15
C LEU A 327 -21.36 -5.49 -37.10
N THR A 328 -20.61 -5.12 -36.07
CA THR A 328 -21.11 -4.33 -34.92
C THR A 328 -20.10 -3.26 -34.56
N GLY A 329 -20.56 -2.02 -34.43
CA GLY A 329 -19.85 -0.96 -33.75
C GLY A 329 -20.44 -0.77 -32.35
N PHE A 330 -19.60 -0.60 -31.32
CA PHE A 330 -20.07 -0.47 -29.94
C PHE A 330 -19.28 0.55 -29.14
N PHE A 331 -19.96 1.07 -28.11
CA PHE A 331 -19.41 1.83 -27.01
C PHE A 331 -19.51 0.99 -25.72
N GLU A 332 -18.53 1.11 -24.85
CA GLU A 332 -18.53 0.47 -23.54
C GLU A 332 -18.14 1.46 -22.44
N ALA A 333 -18.72 1.28 -21.27
CA ALA A 333 -18.38 2.04 -20.08
C ALA A 333 -18.55 1.18 -18.82
N GLY A 334 -17.81 1.53 -17.76
CA GLY A 334 -17.96 0.88 -16.47
C GLY A 334 -17.67 1.80 -15.31
N TRP A 335 -18.38 1.58 -14.21
CA TRP A 335 -18.24 2.26 -12.93
C TRP A 335 -18.21 1.24 -11.81
N GLY A 336 -17.15 1.26 -11.00
CA GLY A 336 -16.98 0.29 -9.94
C GLY A 336 -15.97 0.74 -8.91
N ASN A 337 -15.85 -0.07 -7.87
CA ASN A 337 -14.84 0.07 -6.83
C ASN A 337 -14.18 -1.29 -6.55
N TYR A 338 -13.09 -1.23 -5.80
CA TYR A 338 -12.44 -2.43 -5.32
C TYR A 338 -11.91 -2.25 -3.90
N ASP A 339 -11.81 -3.37 -3.20
CA ASP A 339 -11.11 -3.51 -1.93
C ASP A 339 -9.98 -4.53 -2.11
N SER A 340 -8.78 -4.23 -1.60
CA SER A 340 -7.65 -5.16 -1.60
C SER A 340 -7.18 -5.47 -0.18
N PHE A 341 -6.70 -6.69 0.03
CA PHE A 341 -6.17 -7.13 1.31
C PHE A 341 -4.88 -7.90 1.11
N ASN A 342 -3.85 -7.52 1.88
CA ASN A 342 -2.57 -8.21 1.96
C ASN A 342 -2.15 -8.38 3.40
N SER A 343 -1.65 -9.56 3.76
CA SER A 343 -1.00 -9.82 5.04
C SER A 343 0.51 -9.90 4.85
N PHE A 344 1.26 -9.13 5.65
CA PHE A 344 2.72 -9.09 5.65
C PHE A 344 3.22 -9.33 7.07
N ALA A 345 4.50 -9.67 7.23
CA ALA A 345 5.13 -9.85 8.54
C ALA A 345 5.04 -8.59 9.43
N ASP A 346 5.04 -7.40 8.80
CA ASP A 346 4.95 -6.11 9.49
C ASP A 346 3.52 -5.55 9.58
N GLY A 347 2.54 -6.40 9.42
CA GLY A 347 1.12 -6.05 9.53
C GLY A 347 0.38 -6.03 8.19
N ASP A 348 -0.94 -6.03 8.30
CA ASP A 348 -1.84 -6.08 7.14
C ASP A 348 -1.94 -4.72 6.45
N VAL A 349 -2.08 -4.75 5.12
CA VAL A 349 -2.42 -3.59 4.31
C VAL A 349 -3.78 -3.81 3.66
N LYS A 350 -4.71 -2.92 3.96
CA LYS A 350 -6.02 -2.82 3.32
C LYS A 350 -6.00 -1.61 2.40
N GLY A 351 -6.29 -1.82 1.13
CA GLY A 351 -6.41 -0.77 0.14
C GLY A 351 -7.81 -0.75 -0.45
N ASN A 352 -8.22 0.39 -0.94
CA ASN A 352 -9.47 0.55 -1.70
C ASN A 352 -9.29 1.58 -2.81
N GLY A 353 -10.23 1.60 -3.74
CA GLY A 353 -10.25 2.62 -4.78
C GLY A 353 -11.38 2.44 -5.78
N ASP A 354 -11.55 3.47 -6.60
CA ASP A 354 -12.55 3.51 -7.65
C ASP A 354 -11.94 3.14 -9.01
N ASN A 355 -12.75 2.51 -9.84
CA ASN A 355 -12.44 2.20 -11.23
C ASN A 355 -13.52 2.79 -12.13
N ARG A 356 -13.10 3.50 -13.18
CA ARG A 356 -13.99 3.97 -14.24
C ARG A 356 -13.32 3.73 -15.58
N TYR A 357 -14.06 3.20 -16.54
CA TYR A 357 -13.56 3.11 -17.90
C TYR A 357 -14.63 3.48 -18.90
N TYR A 358 -14.18 3.92 -20.08
CA TYR A 358 -15.00 4.13 -21.26
C TYR A 358 -14.16 3.85 -22.50
N GLY A 359 -14.80 3.31 -23.51
CA GLY A 359 -14.14 2.93 -24.74
C GLY A 359 -15.13 2.62 -25.85
N ALA A 360 -14.57 2.26 -26.99
CA ALA A 360 -15.32 1.84 -28.17
C ALA A 360 -14.60 0.70 -28.89
N GLY A 361 -15.32 0.03 -29.73
CA GLY A 361 -14.74 -1.07 -30.51
C GLY A 361 -15.64 -1.52 -31.66
N ILE A 362 -15.13 -2.53 -32.36
CA ILE A 362 -15.84 -3.23 -33.40
C ILE A 362 -15.82 -4.73 -33.11
N LEU A 363 -16.88 -5.40 -33.54
CA LEU A 363 -17.07 -6.83 -33.44
C LEU A 363 -17.51 -7.35 -34.80
N ALA A 364 -17.00 -8.50 -35.21
CA ALA A 364 -17.44 -9.27 -36.37
C ALA A 364 -17.71 -10.72 -35.96
N ARG A 365 -18.76 -11.31 -36.54
CA ARG A 365 -19.03 -12.74 -36.41
C ARG A 365 -19.52 -13.29 -37.74
N GLN A 366 -18.92 -14.36 -38.25
CA GLN A 366 -19.35 -15.13 -39.40
C GLN A 366 -20.08 -16.38 -38.95
N ASP A 367 -21.38 -16.46 -39.22
CA ASP A 367 -22.16 -17.69 -39.04
C ASP A 367 -22.17 -18.42 -40.39
N PHE A 368 -21.64 -19.65 -40.41
CA PHE A 368 -21.58 -20.49 -41.59
C PHE A 368 -22.85 -21.36 -41.76
N SER A 369 -23.13 -21.77 -43.00
CA SER A 369 -24.31 -22.59 -43.28
C SER A 369 -24.32 -23.96 -42.60
N ASN A 370 -23.15 -24.48 -42.21
CA ASN A 370 -22.95 -25.74 -41.50
C ASN A 370 -23.08 -25.62 -39.96
N LYS A 371 -23.60 -24.50 -39.43
CA LYS A 371 -23.77 -24.21 -38.00
C LYS A 371 -22.46 -23.91 -37.25
N PHE A 372 -21.31 -23.94 -37.89
CA PHE A 372 -20.07 -23.41 -37.34
C PHE A 372 -20.11 -21.87 -37.34
N TYR A 373 -19.40 -21.25 -36.39
CA TYR A 373 -19.19 -19.81 -36.43
C TYR A 373 -17.79 -19.42 -35.96
N THR A 374 -17.35 -18.26 -36.41
CA THR A 374 -16.15 -17.58 -35.90
C THR A 374 -16.50 -16.16 -35.53
N GLU A 375 -15.85 -15.63 -34.49
CA GLU A 375 -16.10 -14.28 -33.99
C GLU A 375 -14.81 -13.61 -33.53
N GLY A 376 -14.80 -12.28 -33.57
CA GLY A 376 -13.67 -11.50 -33.06
C GLY A 376 -14.04 -10.06 -32.81
N SER A 377 -13.34 -9.41 -31.91
CA SER A 377 -13.50 -7.98 -31.65
C SER A 377 -12.17 -7.34 -31.32
N ILE A 378 -12.11 -6.03 -31.54
CA ILE A 378 -11.08 -5.13 -31.02
C ILE A 378 -11.74 -3.97 -30.30
N ARG A 379 -11.12 -3.51 -29.21
CA ARG A 379 -11.61 -2.40 -28.42
C ARG A 379 -10.46 -1.58 -27.83
N ALA A 380 -10.71 -0.30 -27.59
CA ALA A 380 -9.76 0.59 -26.95
C ALA A 380 -10.50 1.65 -26.15
N GLY A 381 -9.87 2.14 -25.10
CA GLY A 381 -10.46 3.16 -24.25
C GLY A 381 -9.51 3.70 -23.20
N LYS A 382 -10.08 4.38 -22.22
CA LYS A 382 -9.38 4.90 -21.04
C LYS A 382 -9.91 4.25 -19.79
N LEU A 383 -8.99 3.90 -18.90
CA LEU A 383 -9.24 3.41 -17.55
C LEU A 383 -8.69 4.41 -16.55
N GLU A 384 -9.55 4.91 -15.68
CA GLU A 384 -9.21 5.62 -14.46
C GLU A 384 -9.22 4.62 -13.30
N ASN A 385 -8.13 4.57 -12.55
CA ASN A 385 -7.95 3.71 -11.40
C ASN A 385 -7.38 4.54 -10.25
N GLU A 386 -8.05 4.51 -9.10
CA GLU A 386 -7.65 5.18 -7.88
C GLU A 386 -7.27 4.15 -6.81
N PHE A 387 -6.31 4.48 -5.96
CA PHE A 387 -5.86 3.64 -4.86
C PHE A 387 -5.65 4.48 -3.61
N ASN A 388 -6.15 4.00 -2.48
CA ASN A 388 -5.97 4.56 -1.15
C ASN A 388 -5.61 3.44 -0.16
N ALA A 389 -4.57 3.64 0.63
CA ALA A 389 -4.17 2.72 1.71
C ALA A 389 -3.27 3.43 2.72
N THR A 390 -3.03 2.78 3.85
CA THR A 390 -1.89 3.08 4.72
C THR A 390 -0.82 2.02 4.51
N VAL A 391 0.35 2.43 4.00
CA VAL A 391 1.51 1.57 3.75
C VAL A 391 2.63 2.00 4.68
N SER A 392 3.13 1.09 5.51
CA SER A 392 4.16 1.38 6.54
C SER A 392 3.81 2.59 7.42
N GLY A 393 2.56 2.67 7.86
CA GLY A 393 2.08 3.77 8.70
C GLY A 393 1.88 5.12 7.98
N LYS A 394 2.11 5.20 6.66
CA LYS A 394 1.94 6.43 5.87
C LYS A 394 0.71 6.32 4.96
N ALA A 395 -0.11 7.36 4.95
CA ALA A 395 -1.20 7.48 3.99
C ALA A 395 -0.63 7.51 2.56
N THR A 396 -1.14 6.65 1.71
CA THR A 396 -0.65 6.41 0.36
C THR A 396 -1.82 6.50 -0.60
N HIS A 397 -1.70 7.36 -1.59
CA HIS A 397 -2.74 7.59 -2.61
C HIS A 397 -2.11 7.74 -3.98
N TYR A 398 -2.78 7.18 -5.00
CA TYR A 398 -2.53 7.54 -6.40
C TYR A 398 -3.81 7.48 -7.22
N LYS A 399 -3.84 8.25 -8.30
CA LYS A 399 -4.86 8.22 -9.34
C LYS A 399 -4.18 8.11 -10.71
N ILE A 400 -4.49 7.04 -11.45
CA ILE A 400 -3.89 6.73 -12.75
C ILE A 400 -4.99 6.74 -13.80
N ASN A 401 -4.78 7.50 -14.88
CA ASN A 401 -5.65 7.53 -16.05
C ASN A 401 -4.80 7.11 -17.26
N LYS A 402 -5.01 5.88 -17.77
CA LYS A 402 -4.23 5.28 -18.85
C LYS A 402 -5.14 4.58 -19.86
N ALA A 403 -4.60 4.43 -21.07
CA ALA A 403 -5.26 3.67 -22.11
C ALA A 403 -5.33 2.18 -21.75
N TYR A 404 -6.40 1.53 -22.20
CA TYR A 404 -6.47 0.08 -22.30
C TYR A 404 -6.83 -0.32 -23.74
N TYR A 405 -6.44 -1.52 -24.09
CA TYR A 405 -6.71 -2.16 -25.37
C TYR A 405 -7.22 -3.57 -25.11
N GLY A 406 -8.06 -4.08 -25.97
CA GLY A 406 -8.52 -5.46 -25.88
C GLY A 406 -8.87 -6.03 -27.24
N ALA A 407 -8.74 -7.33 -27.33
CA ALA A 407 -9.19 -8.12 -28.46
C ALA A 407 -9.75 -9.46 -27.98
N HIS A 408 -10.67 -10.04 -28.75
CA HIS A 408 -11.02 -11.44 -28.59
C HIS A 408 -11.15 -12.11 -29.94
N LEU A 409 -10.91 -13.41 -29.94
CA LEU A 409 -11.19 -14.33 -31.04
C LEU A 409 -11.94 -15.52 -30.46
N GLY A 410 -12.92 -16.02 -31.20
CA GLY A 410 -13.71 -17.17 -30.80
C GLY A 410 -14.19 -17.98 -31.97
N ALA A 411 -14.50 -19.23 -31.71
CA ALA A 411 -15.16 -20.13 -32.64
C ALA A 411 -16.10 -21.04 -31.85
N GLY A 412 -17.13 -21.54 -32.53
CA GLY A 412 -18.07 -22.48 -31.91
C GLY A 412 -18.95 -23.17 -32.95
N TYR A 413 -19.75 -24.07 -32.42
CA TYR A 413 -20.66 -24.89 -33.17
C TYR A 413 -22.05 -24.95 -32.51
N LEU A 414 -23.09 -24.64 -33.25
CA LEU A 414 -24.49 -24.65 -32.84
C LEU A 414 -25.12 -26.00 -33.18
N MET A 415 -25.25 -26.87 -32.20
CA MET A 415 -25.81 -28.21 -32.41
C MET A 415 -27.29 -28.25 -31.99
N PRO A 416 -28.22 -28.57 -32.85
CA PRO A 416 -29.60 -28.85 -32.46
C PRO A 416 -29.64 -30.03 -31.47
N LEU A 417 -30.34 -29.85 -30.35
CA LEU A 417 -30.47 -30.89 -29.32
C LEU A 417 -31.90 -30.90 -28.76
N GLY A 418 -32.67 -31.88 -29.14
CA GLY A 418 -34.10 -31.93 -28.84
C GLY A 418 -34.85 -30.72 -29.39
N THR A 419 -35.58 -30.01 -28.54
CA THR A 419 -36.31 -28.77 -28.89
C THR A 419 -35.42 -27.52 -28.79
N GLY A 420 -34.18 -27.66 -28.30
CA GLY A 420 -33.28 -26.58 -28.06
C GLY A 420 -32.01 -26.66 -28.91
N GLU A 421 -31.02 -25.84 -28.53
CA GLU A 421 -29.73 -25.73 -29.21
C GLU A 421 -28.60 -25.71 -28.20
N LEU A 422 -27.57 -26.50 -28.44
CA LEU A 422 -26.33 -26.52 -27.67
C LEU A 422 -25.24 -25.76 -28.43
N ASP A 423 -24.77 -24.68 -27.84
CA ASP A 423 -23.62 -23.88 -28.32
C ASP A 423 -22.35 -24.36 -27.61
N MET A 424 -21.43 -24.96 -28.35
CA MET A 424 -20.09 -25.34 -27.88
C MET A 424 -19.08 -24.35 -28.41
N TYR A 425 -18.30 -23.69 -27.52
CA TYR A 425 -17.43 -22.61 -27.92
C TYR A 425 -16.05 -22.63 -27.27
N GLY A 426 -15.07 -22.09 -28.00
CA GLY A 426 -13.76 -21.71 -27.49
C GLY A 426 -13.46 -20.25 -27.81
N LYS A 427 -12.94 -19.52 -26.84
CA LYS A 427 -12.61 -18.11 -26.98
C LYS A 427 -11.24 -17.81 -26.39
N TYR A 428 -10.52 -16.89 -27.02
CA TYR A 428 -9.30 -16.27 -26.50
C TYR A 428 -9.54 -14.78 -26.32
N LEU A 429 -9.25 -14.25 -25.14
CA LEU A 429 -9.45 -12.85 -24.79
C LEU A 429 -8.11 -12.25 -24.36
N TRP A 430 -7.76 -11.12 -24.92
CA TRP A 430 -6.61 -10.34 -24.55
C TRP A 430 -7.02 -8.94 -24.11
N THR A 431 -6.44 -8.47 -23.01
CA THR A 431 -6.61 -7.10 -22.52
C THR A 431 -5.26 -6.57 -22.03
N ARG A 432 -4.89 -5.37 -22.46
CA ARG A 432 -3.69 -4.65 -22.01
C ARG A 432 -4.08 -3.34 -21.34
N GLN A 433 -3.52 -3.09 -20.17
CA GLN A 433 -3.59 -1.83 -19.45
C GLN A 433 -2.20 -1.19 -19.43
N ASN A 434 -2.09 0.04 -19.94
CA ASN A 434 -0.81 0.74 -19.98
C ASN A 434 -0.31 1.14 -18.59
N GLY A 435 1.00 1.08 -18.43
CA GLY A 435 1.73 1.50 -17.25
C GLY A 435 2.13 2.97 -17.23
N GLY A 436 3.14 3.28 -16.44
CA GLY A 436 3.74 4.62 -16.36
C GLY A 436 4.37 4.92 -15.00
N LYS A 437 4.98 6.08 -14.90
CA LYS A 437 5.61 6.56 -13.66
C LYS A 437 4.64 7.40 -12.85
N HIS A 438 4.64 7.20 -11.53
CA HIS A 438 3.80 7.95 -10.59
C HIS A 438 4.58 8.20 -9.30
N THR A 439 4.52 9.43 -8.78
CA THR A 439 5.09 9.77 -7.48
C THR A 439 4.09 9.39 -6.39
N ILE A 440 4.50 8.53 -5.47
CA ILE A 440 3.69 8.02 -4.36
C ILE A 440 4.50 8.17 -3.08
N ALA A 441 3.97 8.91 -2.10
CA ALA A 441 4.63 9.19 -0.82
C ALA A 441 6.07 9.76 -0.97
N GLY A 442 6.31 10.52 -2.03
CA GLY A 442 7.60 11.15 -2.34
C GLY A 442 8.52 10.34 -3.26
N ASP A 443 8.27 9.04 -3.48
CA ASP A 443 9.07 8.18 -4.34
C ASP A 443 8.45 7.96 -5.71
N VAL A 444 9.29 7.82 -6.75
CA VAL A 444 8.83 7.56 -8.12
C VAL A 444 8.73 6.05 -8.35
N PHE A 445 7.49 5.56 -8.43
CA PHE A 445 7.18 4.19 -8.81
C PHE A 445 6.99 4.09 -10.33
N THR A 446 7.59 3.08 -10.93
CA THR A 446 7.39 2.70 -12.34
C THR A 446 6.52 1.46 -12.39
N PHE A 447 5.32 1.60 -12.94
CA PHE A 447 4.41 0.49 -13.19
C PHE A 447 4.53 0.05 -14.65
N ASP A 448 4.70 -1.24 -14.88
CA ASP A 448 4.72 -1.81 -16.22
C ASP A 448 3.30 -1.92 -16.79
N ASP A 449 3.20 -2.17 -18.11
CA ASP A 449 1.95 -2.56 -18.73
C ASP A 449 1.51 -3.92 -18.19
N ILE A 450 0.21 -4.09 -17.99
CA ILE A 450 -0.35 -5.37 -17.57
C ILE A 450 -1.07 -6.00 -18.75
N ASN A 451 -0.75 -7.27 -19.05
CA ASN A 451 -1.41 -8.06 -20.07
C ASN A 451 -2.22 -9.18 -19.42
N SER A 452 -3.51 -9.25 -19.72
CA SER A 452 -4.37 -10.38 -19.42
C SER A 452 -4.58 -11.20 -20.70
N GLN A 453 -4.38 -12.50 -20.60
CA GLN A 453 -4.50 -13.45 -21.70
C GLN A 453 -5.32 -14.65 -21.21
N ARG A 454 -6.57 -14.74 -21.66
CA ARG A 454 -7.51 -15.75 -21.15
C ARG A 454 -8.00 -16.65 -22.26
N SER A 455 -7.97 -17.95 -22.03
CA SER A 455 -8.71 -18.93 -22.83
C SER A 455 -9.96 -19.38 -22.10
N LYS A 456 -11.09 -19.47 -22.79
CA LYS A 456 -12.37 -19.92 -22.25
C LYS A 456 -12.95 -20.98 -23.15
N LEU A 457 -13.24 -22.15 -22.58
CA LEU A 457 -13.93 -23.26 -23.26
C LEU A 457 -15.25 -23.50 -22.54
N GLY A 458 -16.34 -23.59 -23.28
CA GLY A 458 -17.66 -23.74 -22.67
C GLY A 458 -18.71 -24.33 -23.55
N ALA A 459 -19.82 -24.65 -22.93
CA ALA A 459 -21.04 -25.08 -23.58
C ALA A 459 -22.25 -24.40 -22.95
N ARG A 460 -23.22 -24.01 -23.76
CA ARG A 460 -24.48 -23.36 -23.35
C ARG A 460 -25.65 -24.03 -24.05
N TYR A 461 -26.62 -24.51 -23.29
CA TYR A 461 -27.86 -25.06 -23.81
C TYR A 461 -28.99 -24.04 -23.69
N SER A 462 -29.64 -23.75 -24.81
CA SER A 462 -30.81 -22.87 -24.92
C SER A 462 -32.05 -23.70 -25.17
N HIS A 463 -33.00 -23.71 -24.23
CA HIS A 463 -34.22 -24.49 -24.27
C HIS A 463 -35.46 -23.59 -24.31
N PRO A 464 -36.29 -23.62 -25.39
CA PRO A 464 -37.56 -22.93 -25.40
C PRO A 464 -38.54 -23.62 -24.43
N LEU A 465 -38.94 -22.90 -23.39
CA LEU A 465 -39.98 -23.39 -22.45
C LEU A 465 -41.40 -23.25 -23.04
N ASN A 466 -41.59 -22.19 -23.81
CA ASN A 466 -42.79 -21.90 -24.57
C ASN A 466 -42.48 -20.90 -25.69
N GLU A 467 -43.51 -20.41 -26.42
CA GLU A 467 -43.36 -19.49 -27.55
C GLU A 467 -42.72 -18.14 -27.20
N SER A 468 -42.75 -17.75 -25.93
CA SER A 468 -42.24 -16.45 -25.45
C SER A 468 -41.01 -16.56 -24.55
N THR A 469 -40.71 -17.75 -24.04
CA THR A 469 -39.71 -17.88 -22.96
C THR A 469 -38.64 -18.94 -23.32
N THR A 470 -37.39 -18.55 -23.23
CA THR A 470 -36.21 -19.44 -23.43
C THR A 470 -35.39 -19.46 -22.14
N LEU A 471 -35.09 -20.67 -21.65
CA LEU A 471 -34.10 -20.90 -20.58
C LEU A 471 -32.74 -21.19 -21.20
N LYS A 472 -31.70 -20.58 -20.68
CA LYS A 472 -30.30 -20.86 -21.06
C LYS A 472 -29.54 -21.36 -19.83
N LEU A 473 -28.83 -22.47 -19.96
CA LEU A 473 -27.95 -23.02 -18.94
C LEU A 473 -26.59 -23.32 -19.56
N GLY A 474 -25.51 -23.00 -18.84
CA GLY A 474 -24.18 -23.23 -19.38
C GLY A 474 -23.11 -23.41 -18.32
N ALA A 475 -21.99 -23.96 -18.77
CA ALA A 475 -20.78 -24.08 -17.98
C ALA A 475 -19.56 -23.80 -18.85
N ALA A 476 -18.54 -23.23 -18.24
CA ALA A 476 -17.28 -22.97 -18.92
C ALA A 476 -16.09 -23.13 -17.96
N TRP A 477 -14.95 -23.42 -18.56
CA TRP A 477 -13.64 -23.34 -17.92
C TRP A 477 -12.85 -22.19 -18.56
N GLU A 478 -12.24 -21.37 -17.70
CA GLU A 478 -11.40 -20.24 -18.10
C GLU A 478 -10.00 -20.39 -17.47
N TYR A 479 -8.97 -20.05 -18.22
CA TYR A 479 -7.60 -19.97 -17.73
C TYR A 479 -6.96 -18.64 -18.10
N GLU A 480 -6.49 -17.92 -17.07
CA GLU A 480 -5.65 -16.72 -17.23
C GLU A 480 -4.18 -17.12 -17.26
N PHE A 481 -3.47 -16.79 -18.34
CA PHE A 481 -2.06 -17.15 -18.52
C PHE A 481 -1.10 -16.18 -17.88
N ASP A 482 -1.49 -14.91 -17.70
CA ASP A 482 -0.62 -13.83 -17.24
C ASP A 482 -1.32 -12.96 -16.17
N GLY A 483 -1.81 -11.77 -16.52
CA GLY A 483 -2.44 -10.83 -15.60
C GLY A 483 -1.51 -10.39 -14.46
N LYS A 484 -0.19 -10.26 -14.73
CA LYS A 484 0.82 -9.94 -13.73
C LYS A 484 1.09 -8.43 -13.71
N ALA A 485 0.93 -7.81 -12.53
CA ALA A 485 1.15 -6.38 -12.32
C ALA A 485 2.57 -6.10 -11.82
N ASN A 486 3.54 -6.07 -12.72
CA ASN A 486 4.92 -5.72 -12.38
C ASN A 486 5.05 -4.22 -12.09
N ALA A 487 5.95 -3.92 -11.16
CA ALA A 487 6.35 -2.55 -10.84
C ALA A 487 7.77 -2.52 -10.25
N SER A 488 8.37 -1.34 -10.23
CA SER A 488 9.67 -1.09 -9.61
C SER A 488 9.72 0.27 -8.96
N VAL A 489 10.61 0.42 -7.99
CA VAL A 489 10.93 1.70 -7.35
C VAL A 489 12.43 1.77 -7.14
N HIS A 490 13.05 2.90 -7.46
CA HIS A 490 14.51 3.10 -7.42
C HIS A 490 15.32 2.02 -8.18
N GLY A 491 14.76 1.44 -9.25
CA GLY A 491 15.38 0.37 -10.02
C GLY A 491 15.22 -1.04 -9.41
N LEU A 492 14.65 -1.17 -8.22
CA LEU A 492 14.39 -2.45 -7.56
C LEU A 492 12.97 -2.95 -7.86
N PRO A 493 12.79 -4.26 -8.14
CA PRO A 493 11.49 -4.82 -8.43
C PRO A 493 10.61 -4.90 -7.19
N ILE A 494 9.30 -4.68 -7.38
CA ILE A 494 8.26 -4.90 -6.37
C ILE A 494 7.64 -6.28 -6.60
N ALA A 495 7.25 -6.96 -5.52
CA ALA A 495 6.52 -8.22 -5.62
C ALA A 495 5.23 -8.04 -6.43
N ALA A 496 5.09 -8.79 -7.51
CA ALA A 496 4.03 -8.60 -8.48
C ALA A 496 2.85 -9.55 -8.22
N PRO A 497 1.65 -9.02 -7.91
CA PRO A 497 0.43 -9.82 -7.86
C PRO A 497 0.00 -10.25 -9.27
N SER A 498 -0.74 -11.37 -9.38
CA SER A 498 -1.17 -11.92 -10.67
C SER A 498 -2.57 -12.52 -10.62
N LEU A 499 -3.28 -12.41 -11.74
CA LEU A 499 -4.57 -13.08 -11.98
C LEU A 499 -4.41 -14.51 -12.54
N LYS A 500 -3.19 -14.96 -12.84
CA LYS A 500 -2.92 -16.27 -13.46
C LYS A 500 -3.58 -17.42 -12.69
N GLY A 501 -4.32 -18.28 -13.41
CA GLY A 501 -4.93 -19.48 -12.84
C GLY A 501 -6.27 -19.85 -13.48
N HIS A 502 -6.88 -20.89 -12.94
CA HIS A 502 -8.13 -21.49 -13.42
C HIS A 502 -9.35 -20.83 -12.77
N THR A 503 -10.42 -20.70 -13.54
CA THR A 503 -11.76 -20.31 -13.08
C THR A 503 -12.81 -21.19 -13.73
N GLY A 504 -13.68 -21.80 -12.92
CA GLY A 504 -14.90 -22.44 -13.37
C GLY A 504 -16.04 -21.42 -13.41
N VAL A 505 -16.89 -21.50 -14.43
CA VAL A 505 -18.05 -20.64 -14.62
C VAL A 505 -19.28 -21.49 -14.79
N ALA A 506 -20.36 -21.18 -14.05
CA ALA A 506 -21.70 -21.71 -14.28
C ALA A 506 -22.62 -20.54 -14.62
N GLU A 507 -23.52 -20.73 -15.59
CA GLU A 507 -24.42 -19.66 -16.01
C GLU A 507 -25.85 -20.14 -16.19
N ALA A 508 -26.80 -19.24 -15.86
CA ALA A 508 -28.20 -19.43 -16.14
C ALA A 508 -28.81 -18.11 -16.60
N ALA A 509 -29.71 -18.14 -17.58
CA ALA A 509 -30.46 -16.97 -18.01
C ALA A 509 -31.87 -17.32 -18.46
N ILE A 510 -32.79 -16.39 -18.30
CA ILE A 510 -34.14 -16.43 -18.84
C ILE A 510 -34.32 -15.27 -19.81
N LYS A 511 -34.71 -15.62 -21.03
CA LYS A 511 -35.07 -14.66 -22.05
C LYS A 511 -36.58 -14.70 -22.31
N ILE A 512 -37.21 -13.54 -22.33
CA ILE A 512 -38.67 -13.38 -22.60
C ILE A 512 -38.84 -12.49 -23.84
N THR A 513 -39.56 -13.01 -24.83
CA THR A 513 -39.97 -12.27 -26.03
C THR A 513 -41.49 -12.35 -26.11
N PRO A 514 -42.24 -11.28 -25.78
CA PRO A 514 -43.69 -11.32 -25.77
C PRO A 514 -44.32 -11.68 -27.13
N VAL A 515 -45.26 -12.60 -27.17
CA VAL A 515 -45.87 -13.10 -28.41
C VAL A 515 -46.56 -11.97 -29.20
N LYS A 516 -47.16 -11.00 -28.49
CA LYS A 516 -47.88 -9.86 -29.09
C LYS A 516 -46.97 -8.72 -29.53
N ASN A 517 -45.71 -8.72 -29.04
CA ASN A 517 -44.75 -7.69 -29.40
C ASN A 517 -43.35 -8.34 -29.53
N LYS A 518 -43.07 -8.92 -30.69
CA LYS A 518 -41.78 -9.57 -31.02
C LYS A 518 -40.64 -8.57 -31.14
N ASP A 519 -40.94 -7.27 -31.16
CA ASP A 519 -39.95 -6.20 -31.21
C ASP A 519 -39.30 -5.94 -29.86
N LEU A 520 -39.87 -6.47 -28.78
CA LEU A 520 -39.37 -6.33 -27.43
C LEU A 520 -38.84 -7.69 -26.93
N SER A 521 -37.62 -7.73 -26.39
CA SER A 521 -37.16 -8.86 -25.61
C SER A 521 -36.34 -8.42 -24.39
N PHE A 522 -36.47 -9.20 -23.33
CA PHE A 522 -35.74 -9.02 -22.09
C PHE A 522 -34.94 -10.31 -21.77
N GLU A 523 -33.73 -10.17 -21.27
CA GLU A 523 -32.99 -11.26 -20.70
C GLU A 523 -32.46 -10.86 -19.32
N LEU A 524 -32.63 -11.76 -18.37
CA LEU A 524 -31.99 -11.72 -17.06
C LEU A 524 -31.07 -12.94 -16.96
N GLY A 525 -29.79 -12.71 -16.76
CA GLY A 525 -28.81 -13.79 -16.60
C GLY A 525 -27.95 -13.62 -15.37
N VAL A 526 -27.45 -14.72 -14.87
CA VAL A 526 -26.52 -14.81 -13.74
C VAL A 526 -25.37 -15.77 -14.07
N GLN A 527 -24.18 -15.42 -13.62
CA GLN A 527 -22.97 -16.26 -13.71
C GLN A 527 -22.32 -16.37 -12.33
N GLY A 528 -22.07 -17.60 -11.89
CA GLY A 528 -21.26 -17.93 -10.72
C GLY A 528 -19.85 -18.31 -11.14
N HIS A 529 -18.85 -17.82 -10.40
CA HIS A 529 -17.43 -18.07 -10.65
C HIS A 529 -16.78 -18.78 -9.46
N THR A 530 -15.90 -19.73 -9.72
CA THR A 530 -15.11 -20.46 -8.70
C THR A 530 -13.68 -20.68 -9.15
N GLY A 531 -12.73 -20.67 -8.23
CA GLY A 531 -11.30 -20.86 -8.50
C GLY A 531 -10.47 -19.60 -8.27
N LYS A 532 -9.75 -19.13 -9.27
CA LYS A 532 -8.93 -17.91 -9.22
C LYS A 532 -9.81 -16.65 -9.09
N ARG A 533 -10.87 -16.57 -9.87
CA ARG A 533 -11.99 -15.65 -9.67
C ARG A 533 -13.12 -16.36 -8.93
N GLN A 534 -13.72 -15.70 -7.96
CA GLN A 534 -14.87 -16.17 -7.18
C GLN A 534 -15.92 -15.09 -7.14
N GLY A 535 -17.20 -15.46 -7.07
CA GLY A 535 -18.28 -14.49 -6.92
C GLY A 535 -19.39 -14.67 -7.95
N VAL A 536 -20.24 -13.65 -8.06
CA VAL A 536 -21.43 -13.67 -8.89
C VAL A 536 -21.50 -12.39 -9.73
N THR A 537 -21.84 -12.56 -11.01
CA THR A 537 -22.17 -11.44 -11.91
C THR A 537 -23.53 -11.68 -12.52
N GLY A 538 -24.32 -10.63 -12.65
CA GLY A 538 -25.62 -10.67 -13.34
C GLY A 538 -25.61 -9.76 -14.56
N HIS A 539 -26.47 -10.01 -15.53
CA HIS A 539 -26.71 -9.09 -16.61
C HIS A 539 -28.21 -8.94 -16.89
N VAL A 540 -28.55 -7.75 -17.36
CA VAL A 540 -29.85 -7.43 -17.92
C VAL A 540 -29.63 -6.92 -19.33
N ALA A 541 -30.36 -7.47 -20.26
CA ALA A 541 -30.35 -6.99 -21.63
C ALA A 541 -31.79 -6.69 -22.10
N VAL A 542 -31.91 -5.62 -22.84
CA VAL A 542 -33.19 -5.21 -23.46
C VAL A 542 -32.94 -4.97 -24.93
N LYS A 543 -33.76 -5.59 -25.74
CA LYS A 543 -33.91 -5.26 -27.17
C LYS A 543 -35.27 -4.61 -27.34
N TYR A 544 -35.29 -3.47 -28.00
CA TYR A 544 -36.52 -2.81 -28.43
C TYR A 544 -36.36 -2.35 -29.87
N VAL A 545 -37.34 -2.69 -30.71
CA VAL A 545 -37.44 -2.22 -32.10
C VAL A 545 -38.46 -1.09 -32.12
N PHE A 546 -38.00 0.12 -32.42
CA PHE A 546 -38.88 1.29 -32.53
C PHE A 546 -39.58 1.32 -33.90
#